data_afa5309e4bdff080ff6af6a2c72fd306
#
_entry.id   afa5309e4bdff080ff6af6a2c72fd306
#
_cell.length_a   1.000
_cell.length_b   1.000
_cell.length_c   1.000
_cell.angle_alpha   90.00
_cell.angle_beta   90.00
_cell.angle_gamma   90.00
#
_symmetry.space_group_name_H-M   'P 1'
#
loop_
_entity.id
_entity.type
_entity.pdbx_description
1 polymer ?
#
loop_
_entity_poly.entity_id
_entity_poly.type
_entity_poly.pdbx_seq_one_letter_code
_entity_poly.pdbx_strand_id
1 'polypeptide(L)'
;MLYTEVIKNTKLFTKLYKKGKFSASPDIVMYFIPNKLPFNRVGITAGKKIGNAVLRNRAKRIIRAAYRNCEELFPIGFDIIFVARQHIVSVDSTTLEAVMKKKFISELSK
;
A
#
# COMPACT_ATOMS: atom_id res chain seq x y z
N MET A 1 4.62 -13.08 1.22
CA MET A 1 5.48 -11.92 0.90
C MET A 1 6.90 -12.26 1.28
N LEU A 2 7.81 -12.19 0.31
CA LEU A 2 9.19 -12.70 0.46
C LEU A 2 10.14 -11.69 1.09
N TYR A 3 9.95 -10.39 0.82
CA TYR A 3 10.89 -9.35 1.22
C TYR A 3 10.20 -8.27 2.05
N THR A 4 9.11 -8.63 2.71
CA THR A 4 8.24 -7.66 3.34
C THR A 4 7.78 -8.13 4.71
N GLU A 5 7.86 -7.24 5.70
CA GLU A 5 7.22 -7.43 6.99
C GLU A 5 5.96 -6.56 7.07
N VAL A 6 5.00 -6.99 7.88
CA VAL A 6 3.75 -6.25 8.09
C VAL A 6 3.97 -5.18 9.16
N ILE A 7 3.53 -3.95 8.88
CA ILE A 7 3.56 -2.88 9.87
C ILE A 7 2.44 -3.08 10.87
N LYS A 8 2.78 -3.17 12.14
CA LYS A 8 1.82 -3.32 13.25
C LYS A 8 1.85 -2.15 14.22
N ASN A 9 2.83 -1.26 14.09
CA ASN A 9 3.06 -0.18 15.05
C ASN A 9 2.34 1.09 14.63
N THR A 10 1.42 1.57 15.47
CA THR A 10 0.64 2.78 15.24
C THR A 10 1.52 4.02 15.07
N LYS A 11 2.64 4.08 15.78
CA LYS A 11 3.57 5.21 15.66
C LYS A 11 4.17 5.32 14.27
N LEU A 12 4.43 4.18 13.63
CA LEU A 12 4.96 4.16 12.28
C LEU A 12 3.92 4.65 11.27
N PHE A 13 2.65 4.27 11.42
CA PHE A 13 1.57 4.82 10.60
C PHE A 13 1.50 6.34 10.72
N THR A 14 1.53 6.86 11.94
CA THR A 14 1.49 8.30 12.18
C THR A 14 2.68 9.01 11.53
N LYS A 15 3.87 8.44 11.66
CA LYS A 15 5.09 9.00 11.06
C LYS A 15 4.96 9.08 9.54
N LEU A 16 4.46 8.01 8.90
CA LEU A 16 4.30 7.97 7.46
C LEU A 16 3.29 9.00 6.96
N TYR A 17 2.18 9.18 7.67
CA TYR A 17 1.19 10.19 7.29
C TYR A 17 1.72 11.61 7.42
N LYS A 18 2.57 11.88 8.40
CA LYS A 18 3.10 13.23 8.65
C LYS A 18 4.33 13.56 7.83
N LYS A 19 5.26 12.62 7.69
CA LYS A 19 6.59 12.86 7.12
C LYS A 19 6.86 12.15 5.82
N GLY A 20 6.05 11.15 5.47
CA GLY A 20 6.24 10.39 4.25
C GLY A 20 5.81 11.15 3.01
N LYS A 21 6.34 10.72 1.89
CA LYS A 21 5.83 11.13 0.59
C LYS A 21 4.61 10.29 0.25
N PHE A 22 3.84 10.71 -0.73
CA PHE A 22 2.69 9.92 -1.17
C PHE A 22 2.52 9.97 -2.67
N SER A 23 1.86 8.93 -3.19
CA SER A 23 1.41 8.85 -4.58
C SER A 23 -0.03 8.37 -4.57
N ALA A 24 -0.90 9.04 -5.28
CA ALA A 24 -2.34 8.78 -5.22
C ALA A 24 -2.90 8.33 -6.55
N SER A 25 -3.87 7.42 -6.49
CA SER A 25 -4.74 7.04 -7.61
C SER A 25 -6.19 7.13 -7.14
N PRO A 26 -7.18 7.02 -8.06
CA PRO A 26 -8.59 7.01 -7.64
C PRO A 26 -8.95 5.91 -6.65
N ASP A 27 -8.23 4.77 -6.68
CA ASP A 27 -8.57 3.59 -5.90
C ASP A 27 -7.77 3.45 -4.62
N ILE A 28 -6.54 3.97 -4.60
CA ILE A 28 -5.58 3.68 -3.54
C ILE A 28 -4.54 4.79 -3.45
N VAL A 29 -4.08 5.06 -2.23
CA VAL A 29 -2.97 5.99 -1.98
C VAL A 29 -1.83 5.21 -1.35
N MET A 30 -0.60 5.46 -1.78
CA MET A 30 0.60 4.90 -1.18
C MET A 30 1.38 6.00 -0.46
N TYR A 31 1.59 5.84 0.85
CA TYR A 31 2.53 6.66 1.63
C TYR A 31 3.82 5.87 1.80
N PHE A 32 4.96 6.53 1.70
CA PHE A 32 6.23 5.83 1.79
C PHE A 32 7.35 6.72 2.33
N ILE A 33 8.32 6.06 2.97
CA ILE A 33 9.54 6.71 3.47
C ILE A 33 10.67 5.66 3.45
N PRO A 34 11.92 6.05 3.09
CA PRO A 34 13.04 5.11 3.18
C PRO A 34 13.26 4.65 4.62
N ASN A 35 13.54 3.36 4.81
CA ASN A 35 13.76 2.80 6.15
C ASN A 35 15.19 2.31 6.38
N LYS A 36 16.02 2.24 5.34
CA LYS A 36 17.41 1.77 5.40
C LYS A 36 17.56 0.33 5.89
N LEU A 37 16.51 -0.48 5.75
CA LEU A 37 16.51 -1.88 6.10
C LEU A 37 16.68 -2.73 4.84
N PRO A 38 17.12 -3.99 4.97
CA PRO A 38 17.24 -4.90 3.81
C PRO A 38 15.91 -5.51 3.38
N PHE A 39 14.79 -4.96 3.83
CA PHE A 39 13.44 -5.41 3.48
C PHE A 39 12.47 -4.24 3.57
N ASN A 40 11.29 -4.42 3.01
CA ASN A 40 10.21 -3.44 3.12
C ASN A 40 9.31 -3.79 4.30
N ARG A 41 8.68 -2.74 4.87
CA ARG A 41 7.61 -2.94 5.84
C ARG A 41 6.35 -2.32 5.24
N VAL A 42 5.26 -3.10 5.21
CA VAL A 42 4.01 -2.68 4.53
C VAL A 42 2.83 -2.76 5.49
N GLY A 43 2.07 -1.69 5.53
CA GLY A 43 0.79 -1.63 6.21
C GLY A 43 -0.33 -1.36 5.21
N ILE A 44 -1.53 -1.85 5.51
CA ILE A 44 -2.69 -1.68 4.66
C ILE A 44 -3.84 -1.21 5.54
N THR A 45 -4.49 -0.12 5.14
CA THR A 45 -5.65 0.40 5.87
C THR A 45 -6.86 0.57 4.95
N ALA A 46 -8.03 0.37 5.53
CA ALA A 46 -9.31 0.64 4.88
C ALA A 46 -10.23 1.25 5.93
N GLY A 47 -10.50 2.55 5.80
CA GLY A 47 -11.29 3.29 6.77
C GLY A 47 -12.79 3.13 6.61
N LYS A 48 -13.54 3.79 7.48
CA LYS A 48 -15.01 3.70 7.52
C LYS A 48 -15.68 4.16 6.23
N LYS A 49 -15.04 5.04 5.46
CA LYS A 49 -15.57 5.53 4.17
C LYS A 49 -15.70 4.44 3.14
N ILE A 50 -14.95 3.34 3.27
CA ILE A 50 -15.04 2.20 2.37
C ILE A 50 -16.39 1.50 2.51
N GLY A 51 -16.91 1.42 3.74
CA GLY A 51 -18.17 0.77 4.04
C GLY A 51 -18.06 -0.07 5.32
N ASN A 52 -18.87 -1.14 5.37
CA ASN A 52 -18.90 -2.04 6.53
C ASN A 52 -17.64 -2.91 6.61
N ALA A 53 -17.54 -3.73 7.66
CA ALA A 53 -16.38 -4.58 7.90
C ALA A 53 -16.10 -5.54 6.74
N VAL A 54 -17.12 -6.07 6.10
CA VAL A 54 -16.98 -6.99 4.96
C VAL A 54 -16.29 -6.28 3.80
N LEU A 55 -16.74 -5.07 3.46
CA LEU A 55 -16.16 -4.28 2.37
C LEU A 55 -14.74 -3.84 2.70
N ARG A 56 -14.47 -3.44 3.94
CA ARG A 56 -13.12 -3.06 4.36
C ARG A 56 -12.14 -4.23 4.30
N ASN A 57 -12.57 -5.40 4.74
CA ASN A 57 -11.72 -6.59 4.68
C ASN A 57 -11.46 -7.02 3.24
N ARG A 58 -12.47 -6.90 2.37
CA ARG A 58 -12.30 -7.17 0.94
C ARG A 58 -11.28 -6.21 0.32
N ALA A 59 -11.36 -4.92 0.62
CA ALA A 59 -10.41 -3.93 0.13
C ALA A 59 -8.99 -4.29 0.53
N LYS A 60 -8.78 -4.66 1.80
CA LYS A 60 -7.46 -5.07 2.28
C LYS A 60 -6.94 -6.31 1.55
N ARG A 61 -7.82 -7.29 1.29
CA ARG A 61 -7.43 -8.51 0.55
C ARG A 61 -7.02 -8.19 -0.88
N ILE A 62 -7.76 -7.31 -1.55
CA ILE A 62 -7.45 -6.90 -2.93
C ILE A 62 -6.09 -6.22 -2.98
N ILE A 63 -5.82 -5.31 -2.06
CA ILE A 63 -4.53 -4.61 -1.98
C ILE A 63 -3.39 -5.59 -1.70
N ARG A 64 -3.59 -6.50 -0.75
CA ARG A 64 -2.58 -7.50 -0.39
C ARG A 64 -2.26 -8.42 -1.56
N ALA A 65 -3.28 -8.86 -2.30
CA ALA A 65 -3.10 -9.71 -3.47
C ALA A 65 -2.33 -8.96 -4.58
N ALA A 66 -2.70 -7.71 -4.83
CA ALA A 66 -2.01 -6.88 -5.83
C ALA A 66 -0.54 -6.69 -5.48
N TYR A 67 -0.25 -6.33 -4.23
CA TYR A 67 1.12 -6.14 -3.79
C TYR A 67 1.93 -7.44 -3.90
N ARG A 68 1.37 -8.54 -3.44
CA ARG A 68 2.05 -9.85 -3.48
C ARG A 68 2.43 -10.22 -4.91
N ASN A 69 1.57 -9.93 -5.87
CA ASN A 69 1.81 -10.29 -7.27
C ASN A 69 2.89 -9.44 -7.94
N CYS A 70 3.22 -8.27 -7.39
CA CYS A 70 4.27 -7.41 -7.94
C CYS A 70 5.34 -7.03 -6.91
N GLU A 71 5.39 -7.72 -5.79
CA GLU A 71 6.34 -7.43 -4.70
C GLU A 71 7.79 -7.38 -5.19
N GLU A 72 8.17 -8.29 -6.06
CA GLU A 72 9.55 -8.39 -6.56
C GLU A 72 9.99 -7.15 -7.35
N LEU A 73 9.03 -6.39 -7.88
CA LEU A 73 9.33 -5.20 -8.64
C LEU A 73 9.50 -3.96 -7.76
N PHE A 74 9.08 -4.05 -6.50
CA PHE A 74 9.24 -2.92 -5.56
C PHE A 74 10.69 -2.83 -5.08
N PRO A 75 11.28 -1.63 -5.12
CA PRO A 75 12.60 -1.43 -4.49
C PRO A 75 12.54 -1.76 -3.01
N ILE A 76 13.63 -2.32 -2.48
CA ILE A 76 13.76 -2.68 -1.07
C ILE A 76 14.24 -1.50 -0.26
N GLY A 77 13.81 -1.41 0.99
CA GLY A 77 14.26 -0.39 1.92
C GLY A 77 13.28 0.73 2.17
N PHE A 78 11.99 0.41 2.08
CA PHE A 78 10.93 1.40 2.32
C PHE A 78 9.92 0.90 3.35
N ASP A 79 9.40 1.86 4.13
CA ASP A 79 8.16 1.68 4.87
C ASP A 79 7.05 2.21 3.98
N ILE A 80 6.02 1.41 3.77
CA ILE A 80 4.94 1.71 2.83
C ILE A 80 3.60 1.48 3.52
N ILE A 81 2.67 2.43 3.36
CA ILE A 81 1.28 2.23 3.76
C ILE A 81 0.40 2.41 2.55
N PHE A 82 -0.40 1.40 2.25
CA PHE A 82 -1.45 1.49 1.24
C PHE A 82 -2.77 1.84 1.93
N VAL A 83 -3.40 2.91 1.49
CA VAL A 83 -4.67 3.38 2.04
C VAL A 83 -5.74 3.21 0.98
N ALA A 84 -6.75 2.39 1.27
CA ALA A 84 -7.87 2.18 0.37
C ALA A 84 -8.70 3.46 0.26
N ARG A 85 -9.07 3.81 -0.97
CA ARG A 85 -10.01 4.90 -1.23
C ARG A 85 -11.38 4.30 -1.56
N GLN A 86 -12.43 5.10 -1.43
CA GLN A 86 -13.80 4.61 -1.61
C GLN A 86 -14.04 3.91 -2.94
N HIS A 87 -13.39 4.36 -3.99
CA HIS A 87 -13.52 3.80 -5.34
C HIS A 87 -13.01 2.36 -5.45
N ILE A 88 -12.24 1.88 -4.48
CA ILE A 88 -11.66 0.54 -4.50
C ILE A 88 -12.69 -0.58 -4.51
N VAL A 89 -13.91 -0.32 -4.03
CA VAL A 89 -14.97 -1.34 -3.98
C VAL A 89 -15.39 -1.84 -5.36
N SER A 90 -15.08 -1.09 -6.42
CA SER A 90 -15.45 -1.44 -7.80
C SER A 90 -14.29 -2.01 -8.62
N VAL A 91 -13.11 -2.22 -8.02
CA VAL A 91 -11.94 -2.71 -8.76
C VAL A 91 -11.48 -4.06 -8.23
N ASP A 92 -10.65 -4.76 -9.03
CA ASP A 92 -10.04 -6.01 -8.64
C ASP A 92 -8.53 -5.85 -8.43
N SER A 93 -7.86 -6.94 -8.00
CA SER A 93 -6.43 -6.90 -7.74
C SER A 93 -5.60 -6.63 -8.99
N THR A 94 -6.06 -7.08 -10.15
CA THR A 94 -5.36 -6.85 -11.43
C THR A 94 -5.28 -5.36 -11.75
N THR A 95 -6.37 -4.63 -11.50
CA THR A 95 -6.41 -3.18 -11.69
C THR A 95 -5.40 -2.50 -10.76
N LEU A 96 -5.34 -2.91 -9.50
CA LEU A 96 -4.39 -2.35 -8.54
C LEU A 96 -2.95 -2.70 -8.89
N GLU A 97 -2.67 -3.91 -9.39
CA GLU A 97 -1.34 -4.27 -9.87
C GLU A 97 -0.87 -3.30 -10.95
N ALA A 98 -1.76 -2.97 -11.89
CA ALA A 98 -1.42 -2.02 -12.96
C ALA A 98 -1.06 -0.64 -12.38
N VAL A 99 -1.79 -0.17 -11.39
CA VAL A 99 -1.48 1.10 -10.71
C VAL A 99 -0.12 1.02 -10.03
N MET A 100 0.16 -0.07 -9.32
CA MET A 100 1.42 -0.26 -8.63
C MET A 100 2.60 -0.27 -9.60
N LYS A 101 2.47 -1.01 -10.71
CA LYS A 101 3.52 -1.11 -11.72
C LYS A 101 3.76 0.19 -12.46
N LYS A 102 2.70 0.90 -12.82
CA LYS A 102 2.82 2.11 -13.65
C LYS A 102 3.17 3.35 -12.86
N LYS A 103 2.77 3.43 -11.59
CA LYS A 103 2.88 4.66 -10.83
C LYS A 103 3.70 4.50 -9.55
N PHE A 104 3.34 3.55 -8.69
CA PHE A 104 3.93 3.47 -7.36
C PHE A 104 5.40 3.03 -7.38
N ILE A 105 5.72 2.03 -8.15
CA ILE A 105 7.09 1.53 -8.24
C ILE A 105 8.03 2.61 -8.77
N SER A 106 7.60 3.37 -9.78
CA SER A 106 8.43 4.45 -10.31
C SER A 106 8.65 5.58 -9.29
N GLU A 107 7.67 5.86 -8.43
CA GLU A 107 7.84 6.86 -7.38
C GLU A 107 8.89 6.43 -6.36
N LEU A 108 8.94 5.15 -6.00
CA LEU A 108 9.94 4.61 -5.08
C LEU A 108 11.34 4.61 -5.70
N SER A 109 11.44 4.55 -7.02
CA SER A 109 12.71 4.45 -7.75
C SER A 109 13.35 5.80 -8.07
N LYS A 110 12.70 6.88 -7.73
CA LYS A 110 13.23 8.23 -7.96
C LYS A 110 14.31 8.63 -6.97
#